data_0b9caddd33501c94657743b28db096a5
#
_entry.id   0b9caddd33501c94657743b28db096a5
#
_cell.length_a   1.000
_cell.length_b   1.000
_cell.length_c   1.000
_cell.angle_alpha   90.00
_cell.angle_beta   90.00
_cell.angle_gamma   90.00
#
_symmetry.space_group_name_H-M   'P 1'
#
loop_
_entity.id
_entity.type
_entity.pdbx_description
1 polymer ?
#
loop_
_entity_poly.entity_id
_entity_poly.type
_entity_poly.pdbx_seq_one_letter_code
_entity_poly.pdbx_strand_id
1 'polypeptide(L)'
;MPLKKVNAVVVGAGAGGGVVAKELACAGMSVVLLERGKWHTAFDCRKDDLRNQRTSFLGCGFGPDERNPRVAISDDGQPRVIKPNHWAYSNNAACVGGGTFSYGAMAWRFMPQDFRMRSTYGTVEASTLDDWPISYEDLEPYYEKAEWEIGVSGGAEPPQKPPRKKPLPMPPLPDSKEHVLLGAAAKRLGLHPFHIPMLRNSVPYNGRGGCMRCRWCVGFACEVDAKNGTHNTVIPRALATGNCELRTNCVVKEVLTNGKGRATGVAYFDQHNHLREQPADVVVIAGSAVESARLLLNSRSLLFPNGIGNRYDWVGRNLQGHAYTGAMGLFNFEVFDDLGPGASIAICDYNHGNPGLVGGALLCNEFIRLPIHFAGMSPPGLPRWGNEHKDYMRKYYRRSSVVMGPVQELPVFEARVQVDPTMRDFWGIPVARLSGHRHPSDIVTAKYIADKAERWLKEAGAIRTWPRLPGSELSGGQHQAGTCRMGNDPQTSVVDRNCRVHDVENLFIADGSVHVTNGGFNPVLTIMANAYRVGEHIAQNWKSV
;
A
#
# COMPACT_ATOMS: atom_id res chain seq x y z
N MET A 1 37.56 3.04 4.14
CA MET A 1 37.47 4.45 4.57
C MET A 1 36.06 4.68 5.05
N PRO A 2 35.83 5.47 6.12
CA PRO A 2 34.48 5.84 6.54
C PRO A 2 33.74 6.58 5.42
N LEU A 3 32.45 6.33 5.25
CA LEU A 3 31.64 7.04 4.26
C LEU A 3 31.45 8.51 4.67
N LYS A 4 31.39 9.40 3.68
CA LYS A 4 31.15 10.83 3.92
C LYS A 4 29.75 11.01 4.54
N LYS A 5 29.64 11.85 5.57
CA LYS A 5 28.38 12.26 6.17
C LYS A 5 27.51 13.02 5.16
N VAL A 6 26.21 12.70 5.11
CA VAL A 6 25.21 13.38 4.29
C VAL A 6 24.16 14.08 5.15
N ASN A 7 23.38 14.99 4.57
CA ASN A 7 22.30 15.65 5.31
C ASN A 7 21.17 14.69 5.66
N ALA A 8 20.82 13.77 4.73
CA ALA A 8 19.78 12.80 5.00
C ALA A 8 20.12 11.42 4.46
N VAL A 9 19.79 10.37 5.23
CA VAL A 9 19.67 9.00 4.72
C VAL A 9 18.21 8.59 4.73
N VAL A 10 17.73 8.11 3.59
CA VAL A 10 16.35 7.60 3.41
C VAL A 10 16.41 6.09 3.21
N VAL A 11 15.69 5.33 4.04
CA VAL A 11 15.67 3.87 4.05
C VAL A 11 14.41 3.37 3.36
N GLY A 12 14.56 2.79 2.16
CA GLY A 12 13.50 2.30 1.30
C GLY A 12 13.14 3.25 0.17
N ALA A 13 13.24 2.79 -1.08
CA ALA A 13 12.94 3.55 -2.30
C ALA A 13 11.51 3.29 -2.82
N GLY A 14 10.55 3.08 -1.90
CA GLY A 14 9.14 2.86 -2.20
C GLY A 14 8.34 4.16 -2.42
N ALA A 15 7.02 4.08 -2.21
CA ALA A 15 6.09 5.20 -2.40
C ALA A 15 6.44 6.43 -1.56
N GLY A 16 6.73 6.23 -0.27
CA GLY A 16 7.08 7.34 0.64
C GLY A 16 8.53 7.78 0.47
N GLY A 17 9.49 6.85 0.54
CA GLY A 17 10.92 7.19 0.52
C GLY A 17 11.37 7.84 -0.79
N GLY A 18 10.83 7.42 -1.94
CA GLY A 18 11.12 8.07 -3.23
C GLY A 18 10.65 9.53 -3.27
N VAL A 19 9.49 9.82 -2.69
CA VAL A 19 8.96 11.19 -2.58
C VAL A 19 9.83 12.04 -1.66
N VAL A 20 10.13 11.55 -0.44
CA VAL A 20 10.97 12.29 0.51
C VAL A 20 12.36 12.55 -0.08
N ALA A 21 12.99 11.53 -0.67
CA ALA A 21 14.32 11.70 -1.29
C ALA A 21 14.31 12.80 -2.35
N LYS A 22 13.24 12.88 -3.16
CA LYS A 22 13.08 13.96 -4.17
C LYS A 22 12.91 15.32 -3.51
N GLU A 23 12.06 15.45 -2.49
CA GLU A 23 11.84 16.73 -1.81
C GLU A 23 13.14 17.26 -1.20
N LEU A 24 13.87 16.42 -0.49
CA LEU A 24 15.11 16.81 0.16
C LEU A 24 16.23 17.14 -0.85
N ALA A 25 16.38 16.34 -1.90
CA ALA A 25 17.38 16.58 -2.95
C ALA A 25 17.09 17.87 -3.74
N CYS A 26 15.83 18.16 -4.06
CA CYS A 26 15.43 19.41 -4.70
C CYS A 26 15.61 20.62 -3.77
N ALA A 27 15.55 20.45 -2.46
CA ALA A 27 15.87 21.49 -1.47
C ALA A 27 17.38 21.70 -1.26
N GLY A 28 18.25 21.01 -2.03
CA GLY A 28 19.71 21.15 -1.98
C GLY A 28 20.40 20.31 -0.89
N MET A 29 19.68 19.43 -0.20
CA MET A 29 20.25 18.52 0.79
C MET A 29 20.96 17.35 0.09
N SER A 30 22.13 16.95 0.61
CA SER A 30 22.79 15.72 0.19
C SER A 30 22.03 14.51 0.76
N VAL A 31 21.57 13.61 -0.11
CA VAL A 31 20.72 12.48 0.23
C VAL A 31 21.34 11.16 -0.20
N VAL A 32 21.33 10.15 0.66
CA VAL A 32 21.57 8.75 0.29
C VAL A 32 20.24 7.99 0.43
N LEU A 33 19.76 7.43 -0.67
CA LEU A 33 18.56 6.59 -0.71
C LEU A 33 18.99 5.12 -0.78
N LEU A 34 18.69 4.35 0.27
CA LEU A 34 19.04 2.94 0.39
C LEU A 34 17.83 2.06 0.03
N GLU A 35 18.02 1.10 -0.88
CA GLU A 35 16.98 0.14 -1.27
C GLU A 35 17.54 -1.29 -1.20
N ARG A 36 16.78 -2.20 -0.55
CA ARG A 36 17.22 -3.60 -0.41
C ARG A 36 17.17 -4.39 -1.70
N GLY A 37 16.30 -4.02 -2.62
CA GLY A 37 16.14 -4.67 -3.92
C GLY A 37 16.88 -3.98 -5.05
N LYS A 38 16.68 -4.48 -6.27
CA LYS A 38 17.27 -3.96 -7.51
C LYS A 38 16.42 -2.84 -8.10
N TRP A 39 16.99 -2.09 -9.03
CA TRP A 39 16.22 -1.32 -10.00
C TRP A 39 15.88 -2.22 -11.18
N HIS A 40 14.60 -2.56 -11.29
CA HIS A 40 14.08 -3.35 -12.39
C HIS A 40 13.50 -2.47 -13.49
N THR A 41 13.62 -2.95 -14.71
CA THR A 41 12.89 -2.44 -15.87
C THR A 41 11.75 -3.41 -16.21
N ALA A 42 10.82 -2.99 -17.06
CA ALA A 42 9.79 -3.89 -17.57
C ALA A 42 10.39 -5.06 -18.37
N PHE A 43 11.59 -4.87 -18.92
CA PHE A 43 12.30 -5.90 -19.66
C PHE A 43 12.80 -7.05 -18.77
N ASP A 44 13.20 -6.73 -17.53
CA ASP A 44 13.64 -7.74 -16.54
C ASP A 44 12.45 -8.58 -16.04
N CYS A 45 11.24 -8.04 -16.14
CA CYS A 45 9.99 -8.63 -15.61
C CYS A 45 8.98 -8.82 -16.75
N ARG A 46 9.35 -9.61 -17.77
CA ARG A 46 8.50 -9.87 -18.94
C ARG A 46 7.16 -10.47 -18.54
N LYS A 47 6.12 -10.10 -19.25
CA LYS A 47 4.77 -10.59 -19.06
C LYS A 47 4.67 -12.07 -19.35
N ASP A 48 4.13 -12.80 -18.37
CA ASP A 48 3.90 -14.24 -18.44
C ASP A 48 2.72 -14.55 -17.49
N ASP A 49 1.72 -15.30 -17.95
CA ASP A 49 0.53 -15.63 -17.16
C ASP A 49 0.85 -16.41 -15.88
N LEU A 50 2.00 -17.07 -15.81
CA LEU A 50 2.43 -17.91 -14.68
C LEU A 50 3.57 -17.31 -13.87
N ARG A 51 4.38 -16.44 -14.47
CA ARG A 51 5.61 -15.88 -13.88
C ARG A 51 5.58 -14.35 -13.91
N ASN A 52 6.55 -13.75 -13.22
CA ASN A 52 6.79 -12.31 -13.21
C ASN A 52 5.59 -11.47 -12.73
N GLN A 53 4.51 -12.10 -12.34
CA GLN A 53 3.42 -11.47 -11.62
C GLN A 53 3.76 -11.41 -10.14
N ARG A 54 3.44 -10.30 -9.48
CA ARG A 54 3.70 -10.09 -8.04
C ARG A 54 3.23 -11.23 -7.14
N THR A 55 2.08 -11.83 -7.45
CA THR A 55 1.45 -12.89 -6.66
C THR A 55 1.67 -14.30 -7.22
N SER A 56 2.59 -14.45 -8.17
CA SER A 56 2.87 -15.75 -8.77
C SER A 56 3.57 -16.70 -7.80
N PHE A 57 3.04 -17.90 -7.67
CA PHE A 57 3.66 -18.97 -6.90
C PHE A 57 4.89 -19.60 -7.58
N LEU A 58 5.14 -19.27 -8.85
CA LEU A 58 6.38 -19.64 -9.57
C LEU A 58 7.52 -18.65 -9.34
N GLY A 59 7.28 -17.65 -8.48
CA GLY A 59 8.26 -16.64 -8.13
C GLY A 59 8.06 -15.32 -8.87
N CYS A 60 8.56 -14.27 -8.25
CA CYS A 60 8.47 -12.89 -8.73
C CYS A 60 9.85 -12.26 -8.61
N GLY A 61 10.40 -11.79 -9.72
CA GLY A 61 11.77 -11.24 -9.77
C GLY A 61 11.95 -9.92 -9.00
N PHE A 62 10.88 -9.24 -8.60
CA PHE A 62 10.89 -7.96 -7.88
C PHE A 62 10.27 -8.03 -6.47
N GLY A 63 9.93 -9.23 -5.99
CA GLY A 63 9.46 -9.45 -4.62
C GLY A 63 10.60 -9.68 -3.64
N PRO A 64 10.28 -9.75 -2.33
CA PRO A 64 11.20 -10.30 -1.35
C PRO A 64 11.58 -11.73 -1.75
N ASP A 65 12.80 -12.14 -1.45
CA ASP A 65 13.29 -13.50 -1.72
C ASP A 65 13.41 -14.33 -0.43
N GLU A 66 13.83 -15.59 -0.56
CA GLU A 66 13.94 -16.54 0.55
C GLU A 66 14.98 -16.14 1.61
N ARG A 67 15.86 -15.17 1.32
CA ARG A 67 16.82 -14.63 2.27
C ARG A 67 16.18 -13.81 3.38
N ASN A 68 14.92 -13.37 3.18
CA ASN A 68 14.18 -12.53 4.11
C ASN A 68 12.80 -13.13 4.45
N PRO A 69 12.74 -14.27 5.19
CA PRO A 69 11.49 -14.88 5.62
C PRO A 69 10.79 -14.03 6.70
N ARG A 70 9.54 -14.35 6.98
CA ARG A 70 8.78 -13.86 8.14
C ARG A 70 8.26 -15.02 8.96
N VAL A 71 7.91 -14.77 10.21
CA VAL A 71 7.18 -15.71 11.06
C VAL A 71 5.77 -15.18 11.26
N ALA A 72 4.76 -16.01 11.17
CA ALA A 72 3.40 -15.70 11.61
C ALA A 72 2.98 -16.64 12.72
N ILE A 73 2.26 -16.13 13.69
CA ILE A 73 1.62 -16.93 14.72
C ILE A 73 0.26 -17.34 14.19
N SER A 74 0.03 -18.64 14.07
CA SER A 74 -1.28 -19.19 13.68
C SER A 74 -2.24 -19.22 14.86
N ASP A 75 -3.53 -19.50 14.58
CA ASP A 75 -4.61 -19.50 15.58
C ASP A 75 -4.38 -20.48 16.74
N ASP A 76 -3.60 -21.54 16.52
CA ASP A 76 -3.16 -22.49 17.53
C ASP A 76 -1.96 -21.98 18.38
N GLY A 77 -1.53 -20.72 18.17
CA GLY A 77 -0.39 -20.10 18.87
C GLY A 77 0.98 -20.54 18.37
N GLN A 78 1.04 -21.40 17.34
CA GLN A 78 2.30 -21.94 16.86
C GLN A 78 2.96 -21.01 15.83
N PRO A 79 4.30 -20.79 15.92
CA PRO A 79 5.03 -20.02 14.94
C PRO A 79 5.16 -20.80 13.62
N ARG A 80 4.81 -20.17 12.52
CA ARG A 80 4.97 -20.69 11.16
C ARG A 80 5.82 -19.76 10.32
N VAL A 81 6.80 -20.32 9.62
CA VAL A 81 7.62 -19.55 8.67
C VAL A 81 6.80 -19.26 7.44
N ILE A 82 6.62 -17.97 7.13
CA ILE A 82 5.98 -17.50 5.90
C ILE A 82 7.07 -17.24 4.86
N LYS A 83 7.06 -18.02 3.80
CA LYS A 83 7.94 -17.80 2.65
C LYS A 83 7.49 -16.56 1.84
N PRO A 84 8.41 -15.88 1.14
CA PRO A 84 8.09 -14.70 0.36
C PRO A 84 7.03 -14.90 -0.73
N ASN A 85 6.87 -16.11 -1.25
CA ASN A 85 5.82 -16.45 -2.23
C ASN A 85 4.46 -16.80 -1.60
N HIS A 86 4.34 -16.81 -0.27
CA HIS A 86 3.06 -17.01 0.40
C HIS A 86 2.17 -15.77 0.19
N TRP A 87 0.87 -15.95 -0.03
CA TRP A 87 -0.07 -14.86 -0.33
C TRP A 87 -0.07 -13.73 0.71
N ALA A 88 0.14 -14.04 1.99
CA ALA A 88 0.23 -13.07 3.08
C ALA A 88 1.51 -12.22 3.04
N TYR A 89 2.49 -12.56 2.19
CA TYR A 89 3.74 -11.84 2.04
C TYR A 89 4.04 -11.43 0.59
N SER A 90 3.65 -12.24 -0.41
CA SER A 90 4.01 -12.08 -1.83
C SER A 90 3.54 -10.78 -2.48
N ASN A 91 2.58 -10.08 -1.87
CA ASN A 91 2.10 -8.78 -2.35
C ASN A 91 3.06 -7.62 -2.08
N ASN A 92 4.17 -7.85 -1.35
CA ASN A 92 5.20 -6.84 -1.15
C ASN A 92 6.22 -6.90 -2.29
N ALA A 93 6.73 -5.74 -2.68
CA ALA A 93 7.82 -5.62 -3.64
C ALA A 93 9.08 -5.13 -2.92
N ALA A 94 10.23 -5.72 -3.26
CA ALA A 94 11.55 -5.32 -2.79
C ALA A 94 12.38 -4.89 -4.00
N CYS A 95 12.15 -3.68 -4.46
CA CYS A 95 12.79 -3.08 -5.63
C CYS A 95 12.67 -1.55 -5.58
N VAL A 96 13.43 -0.85 -6.40
CA VAL A 96 13.24 0.59 -6.59
C VAL A 96 11.83 0.88 -7.09
N GLY A 97 11.12 1.77 -6.39
CA GLY A 97 9.70 2.01 -6.57
C GLY A 97 8.82 1.22 -5.59
N GLY A 98 9.34 0.17 -4.96
CA GLY A 98 8.58 -0.69 -4.06
C GLY A 98 7.30 -1.20 -4.72
N GLY A 99 6.20 -1.23 -3.97
CA GLY A 99 4.89 -1.65 -4.49
C GLY A 99 4.41 -0.86 -5.71
N THR A 100 4.87 0.39 -5.93
CA THR A 100 4.44 1.21 -7.07
C THR A 100 4.97 0.72 -8.42
N PHE A 101 5.95 -0.17 -8.43
CA PHE A 101 6.44 -0.81 -9.65
C PHE A 101 5.39 -1.75 -10.28
N SER A 102 4.67 -2.53 -9.44
CA SER A 102 3.78 -3.61 -9.92
C SER A 102 2.32 -3.52 -9.46
N TYR A 103 1.91 -2.46 -8.76
CA TYR A 103 0.56 -2.29 -8.22
C TYR A 103 -0.52 -2.04 -9.30
N GLY A 104 -1.78 -1.95 -8.88
CA GLY A 104 -2.90 -1.59 -9.76
C GLY A 104 -2.96 -0.11 -10.11
N ALA A 105 -2.26 0.75 -9.35
CA ALA A 105 -2.17 2.20 -9.56
C ALA A 105 -3.46 2.99 -9.26
N MET A 106 -4.38 2.50 -8.45
CA MET A 106 -5.53 3.27 -7.97
C MET A 106 -5.07 4.41 -7.05
N ALA A 107 -5.59 5.63 -7.27
CA ALA A 107 -5.10 6.87 -6.66
C ALA A 107 -6.19 7.56 -5.83
N TRP A 108 -6.60 6.94 -4.76
CA TRP A 108 -7.66 7.45 -3.90
C TRP A 108 -7.14 8.49 -2.89
N ARG A 109 -7.87 9.61 -2.75
CA ARG A 109 -7.80 10.42 -1.54
C ARG A 109 -8.69 9.79 -0.48
N PHE A 110 -8.25 9.76 0.77
CA PHE A 110 -9.13 9.45 1.90
C PHE A 110 -10.23 10.51 2.02
N MET A 111 -11.32 10.18 2.69
CA MET A 111 -12.39 11.12 3.02
C MET A 111 -12.06 11.89 4.30
N PRO A 112 -12.63 13.08 4.55
CA PRO A 112 -12.45 13.79 5.81
C PRO A 112 -12.78 12.95 7.04
N GLN A 113 -13.81 12.09 6.95
CA GLN A 113 -14.22 11.18 8.02
C GLN A 113 -13.14 10.14 8.36
N ASP A 114 -12.32 9.70 7.40
CA ASP A 114 -11.22 8.75 7.64
C ASP A 114 -10.17 9.31 8.61
N PHE A 115 -10.06 10.65 8.73
CA PHE A 115 -9.18 11.33 9.67
C PHE A 115 -9.83 11.56 11.04
N ARG A 116 -11.14 11.31 11.19
CA ARG A 116 -11.96 11.59 12.37
C ARG A 116 -12.80 10.38 12.77
N MET A 117 -12.21 9.20 12.71
CA MET A 117 -12.93 7.95 12.90
C MET A 117 -13.48 7.80 14.32
N ARG A 118 -12.68 8.13 15.35
CA ARG A 118 -13.14 8.09 16.75
C ARG A 118 -14.20 9.16 17.03
N SER A 119 -14.00 10.38 16.55
CA SER A 119 -15.00 11.45 16.67
C SER A 119 -16.30 11.13 15.94
N THR A 120 -16.24 10.40 14.83
CA THR A 120 -17.40 10.02 14.01
C THR A 120 -18.19 8.85 14.60
N TYR A 121 -17.49 7.81 15.07
CA TYR A 121 -18.08 6.53 15.45
C TYR A 121 -18.02 6.22 16.95
N GLY A 122 -17.32 7.03 17.72
CA GLY A 122 -17.11 6.79 19.15
C GLY A 122 -16.04 5.74 19.44
N THR A 123 -16.05 5.26 20.67
CA THR A 123 -15.16 4.19 21.14
C THR A 123 -15.69 2.84 20.69
N VAL A 124 -14.81 2.01 20.14
CA VAL A 124 -15.12 0.63 19.74
C VAL A 124 -14.41 -0.32 20.68
N GLU A 125 -15.16 -1.26 21.26
CA GLU A 125 -14.61 -2.27 22.17
C GLU A 125 -13.51 -3.09 21.48
N ALA A 126 -12.43 -3.42 22.19
CA ALA A 126 -11.27 -4.15 21.68
C ALA A 126 -10.53 -3.48 20.50
N SER A 127 -10.80 -2.20 20.22
CA SER A 127 -10.10 -1.42 19.19
C SER A 127 -9.36 -0.24 19.81
N THR A 128 -8.23 0.11 19.22
CA THR A 128 -7.49 1.34 19.52
C THR A 128 -7.86 2.47 18.56
N LEU A 129 -9.10 2.46 18.05
CA LEU A 129 -9.59 3.48 17.11
C LEU A 129 -9.37 4.89 17.66
N ASP A 130 -8.78 5.74 16.84
CA ASP A 130 -8.50 7.13 17.21
C ASP A 130 -8.61 8.06 16.00
N ASP A 131 -8.57 9.36 16.24
CA ASP A 131 -8.47 10.38 15.19
C ASP A 131 -7.01 10.59 14.78
N TRP A 132 -6.80 10.95 13.54
CA TRP A 132 -5.49 11.41 13.12
C TRP A 132 -5.18 12.76 13.75
N PRO A 133 -3.90 13.05 14.14
CA PRO A 133 -3.50 14.37 14.67
C PRO A 133 -3.41 15.44 13.57
N ILE A 134 -3.72 15.08 12.33
CA ILE A 134 -3.87 15.96 11.16
C ILE A 134 -5.26 15.77 10.55
N SER A 135 -5.73 16.77 9.81
CA SER A 135 -7.01 16.74 9.11
C SER A 135 -6.84 16.42 7.61
N TYR A 136 -7.96 16.24 6.91
CA TYR A 136 -7.97 16.17 5.46
C TYR A 136 -7.40 17.44 4.83
N GLU A 137 -7.76 18.60 5.38
CA GLU A 137 -7.34 19.93 4.91
C GLU A 137 -5.82 20.13 5.07
N ASP A 138 -5.21 19.59 6.14
CA ASP A 138 -3.76 19.60 6.32
C ASP A 138 -3.05 18.80 5.21
N LEU A 139 -3.70 17.77 4.67
CA LEU A 139 -3.11 16.87 3.67
C LEU A 139 -3.54 17.18 2.22
N GLU A 140 -4.63 17.93 2.03
CA GLU A 140 -5.20 18.22 0.71
C GLU A 140 -4.22 18.90 -0.27
N PRO A 141 -3.40 19.90 0.12
CA PRO A 141 -2.41 20.49 -0.78
C PRO A 141 -1.36 19.46 -1.28
N TYR A 142 -1.02 18.51 -0.43
CA TYR A 142 -0.06 17.46 -0.76
C TYR A 142 -0.68 16.34 -1.60
N TYR A 143 -1.98 16.06 -1.46
CA TYR A 143 -2.72 15.24 -2.42
C TYR A 143 -2.67 15.85 -3.82
N GLU A 144 -2.97 17.14 -3.94
CA GLU A 144 -2.91 17.86 -5.22
C GLU A 144 -1.50 17.79 -5.82
N LYS A 145 -0.46 18.06 -5.00
CA LYS A 145 0.95 17.96 -5.41
C LYS A 145 1.30 16.56 -5.92
N ALA A 146 0.92 15.51 -5.19
CA ALA A 146 1.16 14.12 -5.60
C ALA A 146 0.44 13.77 -6.89
N GLU A 147 -0.82 14.17 -7.06
CA GLU A 147 -1.62 13.94 -8.27
C GLU A 147 -0.98 14.56 -9.51
N TRP A 148 -0.45 15.77 -9.40
CA TRP A 148 0.16 16.48 -10.52
C TRP A 148 1.60 16.08 -10.78
N GLU A 149 2.43 15.91 -9.76
CA GLU A 149 3.83 15.57 -9.96
C GLU A 149 4.03 14.12 -10.43
N ILE A 150 3.25 13.18 -9.90
CA ILE A 150 3.36 11.77 -10.27
C ILE A 150 2.51 11.47 -11.50
N GLY A 151 1.35 12.11 -11.62
CA GLY A 151 0.45 12.00 -12.75
C GLY A 151 -0.72 11.06 -12.48
N VAL A 152 -1.89 11.64 -12.17
CA VAL A 152 -3.15 10.91 -11.98
C VAL A 152 -4.10 11.21 -13.13
N SER A 153 -4.73 10.18 -13.68
CA SER A 153 -5.85 10.31 -14.61
C SER A 153 -7.16 9.94 -13.95
N GLY A 154 -8.25 10.60 -14.30
CA GLY A 154 -9.58 10.32 -13.75
C GLY A 154 -10.62 11.35 -14.14
N GLY A 155 -11.85 11.15 -13.65
CA GLY A 155 -13.00 12.02 -13.87
C GLY A 155 -13.34 12.90 -12.66
N ALA A 156 -14.57 13.44 -12.68
CA ALA A 156 -15.12 14.17 -11.55
C ALA A 156 -15.30 13.26 -10.32
N GLU A 157 -15.15 13.85 -9.14
CA GLU A 157 -15.40 13.15 -7.87
C GLU A 157 -16.92 12.97 -7.63
N PRO A 158 -17.32 11.91 -6.94
CA PRO A 158 -18.70 11.71 -6.54
C PRO A 158 -19.09 12.66 -5.40
N PRO A 159 -20.40 12.91 -5.18
CA PRO A 159 -20.89 13.84 -4.15
C PRO A 159 -20.43 13.53 -2.71
N GLN A 160 -20.08 12.27 -2.43
CA GLN A 160 -19.60 11.82 -1.12
C GLN A 160 -18.19 12.32 -0.78
N LYS A 161 -17.43 12.77 -1.78
CA LYS A 161 -16.09 13.30 -1.60
C LYS A 161 -16.08 14.81 -1.66
N PRO A 162 -15.16 15.49 -0.93
CA PRO A 162 -14.98 16.92 -1.08
C PRO A 162 -14.53 17.24 -2.52
N PRO A 163 -15.03 18.34 -3.10
CA PRO A 163 -14.63 18.77 -4.44
C PRO A 163 -13.13 19.06 -4.47
N ARG A 164 -12.49 18.75 -5.60
CA ARG A 164 -11.10 19.11 -5.85
C ARG A 164 -10.97 20.59 -6.11
N LYS A 165 -9.97 21.25 -5.53
CA LYS A 165 -9.63 22.66 -5.87
C LYS A 165 -9.08 22.77 -7.28
N LYS A 166 -8.39 21.74 -7.75
CA LYS A 166 -7.81 21.65 -9.09
C LYS A 166 -8.16 20.30 -9.72
N PRO A 167 -8.56 20.26 -11.00
CA PRO A 167 -8.87 19.01 -11.68
C PRO A 167 -7.63 18.11 -11.75
N LEU A 168 -7.86 16.82 -12.00
CA LEU A 168 -6.77 15.89 -12.25
C LEU A 168 -6.00 16.26 -13.52
N PRO A 169 -4.68 15.99 -13.59
CA PRO A 169 -3.84 16.41 -14.73
C PRO A 169 -4.21 15.74 -16.04
N MET A 170 -4.87 14.59 -16.00
CA MET A 170 -5.23 13.82 -17.18
C MET A 170 -6.69 13.32 -17.12
N PRO A 171 -7.39 13.24 -18.27
CA PRO A 171 -8.74 12.67 -18.32
C PRO A 171 -8.72 11.16 -17.97
N PRO A 172 -9.88 10.55 -17.69
CA PRO A 172 -9.95 9.10 -17.55
C PRO A 172 -9.64 8.39 -18.87
N LEU A 173 -9.29 7.10 -18.80
CA LEU A 173 -9.29 6.27 -20.00
C LEU A 173 -10.71 6.13 -20.55
N PRO A 174 -10.87 5.91 -21.87
CA PRO A 174 -12.19 5.61 -22.46
C PRO A 174 -12.87 4.44 -21.78
N ASP A 175 -14.19 4.53 -21.63
CA ASP A 175 -15.00 3.51 -20.98
C ASP A 175 -14.87 2.15 -21.66
N SER A 176 -14.78 1.11 -20.84
CA SER A 176 -14.90 -0.28 -21.30
C SER A 176 -16.37 -0.70 -21.32
N LYS A 177 -16.66 -1.81 -21.99
CA LYS A 177 -18.00 -2.40 -21.99
C LYS A 177 -18.52 -2.67 -20.57
N GLU A 178 -17.65 -3.19 -19.70
CA GLU A 178 -17.96 -3.42 -18.28
C GLU A 178 -18.27 -2.13 -17.53
N HIS A 179 -17.49 -1.04 -17.78
CA HIS A 179 -17.75 0.27 -17.19
C HIS A 179 -19.16 0.77 -17.49
N VAL A 180 -19.55 0.75 -18.76
CA VAL A 180 -20.88 1.20 -19.20
C VAL A 180 -22.00 0.36 -18.55
N LEU A 181 -21.83 -0.96 -18.53
CA LEU A 181 -22.79 -1.89 -17.94
C LEU A 181 -23.00 -1.63 -16.45
N LEU A 182 -21.90 -1.61 -15.68
CA LEU A 182 -21.95 -1.42 -14.24
C LEU A 182 -22.38 0.01 -13.87
N GLY A 183 -21.97 1.02 -14.65
CA GLY A 183 -22.39 2.41 -14.44
C GLY A 183 -23.90 2.61 -14.59
N ALA A 184 -24.49 2.01 -15.62
CA ALA A 184 -25.94 2.05 -15.81
C ALA A 184 -26.68 1.36 -14.65
N ALA A 185 -26.20 0.20 -14.21
CA ALA A 185 -26.77 -0.53 -13.08
C ALA A 185 -26.67 0.24 -11.76
N ALA A 186 -25.50 0.85 -11.46
CA ALA A 186 -25.32 1.68 -10.26
C ALA A 186 -26.31 2.85 -10.23
N LYS A 187 -26.50 3.55 -11.36
CA LYS A 187 -27.46 4.66 -11.46
C LYS A 187 -28.90 4.21 -11.21
N ARG A 188 -29.33 3.04 -11.73
CA ARG A 188 -30.66 2.47 -11.43
C ARG A 188 -30.85 2.14 -9.96
N LEU A 189 -29.77 1.81 -9.24
CA LEU A 189 -29.78 1.59 -7.79
C LEU A 189 -29.74 2.89 -6.98
N GLY A 190 -29.70 4.07 -7.63
CA GLY A 190 -29.55 5.36 -6.98
C GLY A 190 -28.15 5.64 -6.42
N LEU A 191 -27.13 4.90 -6.91
CA LEU A 191 -25.74 5.05 -6.50
C LEU A 191 -24.99 6.05 -7.40
N HIS A 192 -23.82 6.52 -6.96
CA HIS A 192 -23.03 7.55 -7.62
C HIS A 192 -21.76 6.98 -8.25
N PRO A 193 -21.85 6.31 -9.43
CA PRO A 193 -20.68 5.75 -10.09
C PRO A 193 -19.78 6.84 -10.68
N PHE A 194 -18.47 6.62 -10.57
CA PHE A 194 -17.47 7.54 -11.11
C PHE A 194 -16.22 6.78 -11.59
N HIS A 195 -15.39 7.46 -12.41
CA HIS A 195 -14.13 6.88 -12.88
C HIS A 195 -13.12 6.73 -11.74
N ILE A 196 -12.51 5.56 -11.63
CA ILE A 196 -11.42 5.32 -10.68
C ILE A 196 -10.25 6.26 -11.01
N PRO A 197 -9.80 7.12 -10.07
CA PRO A 197 -8.57 7.87 -10.28
C PRO A 197 -7.36 6.93 -10.28
N MET A 198 -6.47 7.08 -11.28
CA MET A 198 -5.38 6.14 -11.53
C MET A 198 -4.04 6.87 -11.68
N LEU A 199 -3.01 6.42 -10.97
CA LEU A 199 -1.62 6.80 -11.21
C LEU A 199 -1.15 6.18 -12.55
N ARG A 200 -1.67 6.72 -13.65
CA ARG A 200 -1.45 6.23 -15.01
C ARG A 200 -1.63 7.34 -16.03
N ASN A 201 -0.75 7.40 -17.00
CA ASN A 201 -0.88 8.29 -18.14
C ASN A 201 -2.01 7.80 -19.05
N SER A 202 -3.17 8.42 -19.04
CA SER A 202 -4.24 8.15 -20.03
C SER A 202 -3.93 8.80 -21.38
N VAL A 203 -3.18 9.88 -21.36
CA VAL A 203 -2.58 10.60 -22.47
C VAL A 203 -1.09 10.82 -22.19
N PRO A 204 -0.24 11.18 -23.15
CA PRO A 204 1.16 11.50 -22.88
C PRO A 204 1.30 12.56 -21.78
N TYR A 205 2.14 12.31 -20.80
CA TYR A 205 2.33 13.19 -19.65
C TYR A 205 3.75 13.11 -19.09
N ASN A 206 4.33 14.25 -18.72
CA ASN A 206 5.68 14.35 -18.14
C ASN A 206 6.75 13.58 -18.95
N GLY A 207 6.72 13.72 -20.28
CA GLY A 207 7.69 13.11 -21.19
C GLY A 207 7.54 11.59 -21.40
N ARG A 208 6.46 10.97 -20.86
CA ARG A 208 6.16 9.54 -21.01
C ARG A 208 4.86 9.33 -21.80
N GLY A 209 4.80 8.21 -22.53
CA GLY A 209 3.67 7.86 -23.36
C GLY A 209 2.37 7.58 -22.61
N GLY A 210 1.26 7.52 -23.34
CA GLY A 210 -0.05 7.12 -22.81
C GLY A 210 -0.22 5.59 -22.70
N CYS A 211 -1.20 5.16 -21.93
CA CYS A 211 -1.55 3.75 -21.70
C CYS A 211 -2.06 3.10 -22.99
N MET A 212 -1.51 1.93 -23.34
CA MET A 212 -1.95 1.12 -24.49
C MET A 212 -3.16 0.24 -24.19
N ARG A 213 -3.79 0.37 -23.04
CA ARG A 213 -4.96 -0.42 -22.61
C ARG A 213 -4.74 -1.93 -22.64
N CYS A 214 -3.54 -2.40 -22.31
CA CYS A 214 -3.27 -3.83 -22.16
C CYS A 214 -3.89 -4.38 -20.86
N ARG A 215 -4.02 -5.71 -20.77
CA ARG A 215 -4.60 -6.39 -19.59
C ARG A 215 -3.60 -6.64 -18.44
N TRP A 216 -2.33 -6.32 -18.61
CA TRP A 216 -1.24 -6.67 -17.73
C TRP A 216 -0.91 -5.54 -16.74
N CYS A 217 -1.86 -5.11 -15.91
CA CYS A 217 -1.64 -3.95 -15.06
C CYS A 217 -1.23 -4.33 -13.64
N VAL A 218 -2.11 -4.97 -12.90
CA VAL A 218 -1.85 -5.36 -11.52
C VAL A 218 -0.92 -6.57 -11.47
N GLY A 219 0.16 -6.45 -10.70
CA GLY A 219 1.14 -7.51 -10.52
C GLY A 219 2.31 -7.48 -11.52
N PHE A 220 2.25 -6.66 -12.57
CA PHE A 220 3.28 -6.60 -13.62
C PHE A 220 3.93 -5.21 -13.72
N ALA A 221 5.15 -5.15 -14.25
CA ALA A 221 5.74 -3.91 -14.72
C ALA A 221 5.03 -3.39 -15.99
N CYS A 222 5.06 -2.08 -16.22
CA CYS A 222 4.46 -1.46 -17.40
C CYS A 222 5.49 -1.33 -18.52
N GLU A 223 5.33 -2.05 -19.64
CA GLU A 223 6.28 -2.04 -20.74
C GLU A 223 6.37 -0.72 -21.50
N VAL A 224 5.29 0.08 -21.49
CA VAL A 224 5.24 1.40 -22.13
C VAL A 224 5.42 2.54 -21.14
N ASP A 225 5.81 2.22 -19.92
CA ASP A 225 6.11 3.18 -18.85
C ASP A 225 4.99 4.20 -18.55
N ALA A 226 3.74 3.83 -18.88
CA ALA A 226 2.56 4.67 -18.65
C ALA A 226 1.95 4.51 -17.25
N LYS A 227 2.33 3.48 -16.49
CA LYS A 227 1.93 3.30 -15.09
C LYS A 227 2.92 4.03 -14.19
N ASN A 228 2.42 5.03 -13.47
CA ASN A 228 3.22 5.96 -12.69
C ASN A 228 3.58 5.37 -11.32
N GLY A 229 4.86 5.30 -11.02
CA GLY A 229 5.40 4.92 -9.72
C GLY A 229 6.59 5.82 -9.37
N THR A 230 7.11 5.70 -8.17
CA THR A 230 8.26 6.53 -7.76
C THR A 230 9.51 6.24 -8.58
N HIS A 231 9.68 5.00 -9.08
CA HIS A 231 10.82 4.56 -9.90
C HIS A 231 10.94 5.31 -11.24
N ASN A 232 9.84 5.76 -11.82
CA ASN A 232 9.80 6.43 -13.13
C ASN A 232 9.29 7.88 -13.08
N THR A 233 9.07 8.42 -11.88
CA THR A 233 8.62 9.80 -11.68
C THR A 233 9.57 10.59 -10.78
N VAL A 234 9.48 10.43 -9.47
CA VAL A 234 10.19 11.28 -8.50
C VAL A 234 11.64 10.85 -8.23
N ILE A 235 11.95 9.54 -8.23
CA ILE A 235 13.32 9.08 -8.01
C ILE A 235 14.27 9.56 -9.13
N PRO A 236 13.94 9.43 -10.44
CA PRO A 236 14.76 10.01 -11.50
C PRO A 236 14.98 11.52 -11.34
N ARG A 237 13.98 12.26 -10.86
CA ARG A 237 14.12 13.70 -10.58
C ARG A 237 15.06 13.98 -9.42
N ALA A 238 14.99 13.17 -8.33
CA ALA A 238 15.92 13.28 -7.21
C ALA A 238 17.37 13.07 -7.67
N LEU A 239 17.62 12.04 -8.48
CA LEU A 239 18.95 11.74 -9.03
C LEU A 239 19.46 12.84 -9.96
N ALA A 240 18.57 13.41 -10.79
CA ALA A 240 18.91 14.48 -11.74
C ALA A 240 19.37 15.79 -11.05
N THR A 241 19.07 15.99 -9.76
CA THR A 241 19.58 17.14 -8.99
C THR A 241 21.08 17.08 -8.72
N GLY A 242 21.70 15.89 -8.82
CA GLY A 242 23.08 15.65 -8.35
C GLY A 242 23.23 15.57 -6.84
N ASN A 243 22.18 15.83 -6.06
CA ASN A 243 22.21 15.81 -4.59
C ASN A 243 21.75 14.47 -4.00
N CYS A 244 21.24 13.53 -4.81
CA CYS A 244 20.74 12.23 -4.36
C CYS A 244 21.58 11.09 -4.95
N GLU A 245 22.08 10.21 -4.09
CA GLU A 245 22.71 8.94 -4.46
C GLU A 245 21.76 7.79 -4.10
N LEU A 246 21.42 6.94 -5.09
CA LEU A 246 20.66 5.71 -4.86
C LEU A 246 21.63 4.53 -4.77
N ARG A 247 21.53 3.76 -3.68
CA ARG A 247 22.24 2.49 -3.49
C ARG A 247 21.23 1.35 -3.41
N THR A 248 21.30 0.46 -4.38
CA THR A 248 20.46 -0.75 -4.46
C THR A 248 21.14 -1.97 -3.86
N ASN A 249 20.37 -3.03 -3.58
CA ASN A 249 20.85 -4.24 -2.90
C ASN A 249 21.51 -3.94 -1.53
N CYS A 250 20.95 -2.94 -0.82
CA CYS A 250 21.45 -2.48 0.48
C CYS A 250 20.42 -2.76 1.57
N VAL A 251 20.72 -3.65 2.50
CA VAL A 251 19.83 -4.05 3.59
C VAL A 251 20.20 -3.31 4.85
N VAL A 252 19.34 -2.38 5.28
CA VAL A 252 19.57 -1.63 6.53
C VAL A 252 19.31 -2.54 7.72
N LYS A 253 20.30 -2.62 8.61
CA LYS A 253 20.29 -3.44 9.82
C LYS A 253 19.67 -2.70 11.00
N GLU A 254 20.13 -1.47 11.23
CA GLU A 254 19.75 -0.67 12.39
C GLU A 254 19.98 0.84 12.17
N VAL A 255 19.23 1.66 12.89
CA VAL A 255 19.49 3.10 13.05
C VAL A 255 20.49 3.28 14.18
N LEU A 256 21.55 4.03 13.91
CA LEU A 256 22.60 4.32 14.89
C LEU A 256 22.22 5.58 15.70
N THR A 257 22.42 5.54 17.01
CA THR A 257 22.17 6.68 17.90
C THR A 257 23.39 6.99 18.77
N ASN A 258 23.55 8.26 19.14
CA ASN A 258 24.57 8.67 20.11
C ASN A 258 24.06 8.55 21.57
N GLY A 259 24.93 8.82 22.54
CA GLY A 259 24.60 8.77 23.97
C GLY A 259 23.55 9.80 24.43
N LYS A 260 23.13 10.74 23.56
CA LYS A 260 22.07 11.72 23.81
C LYS A 260 20.74 11.33 23.15
N GLY A 261 20.65 10.13 22.53
CA GLY A 261 19.45 9.65 21.85
C GLY A 261 19.21 10.20 20.45
N ARG A 262 20.17 11.00 19.89
CA ARG A 262 20.06 11.54 18.54
C ARG A 262 20.53 10.51 17.51
N ALA A 263 19.81 10.34 16.40
CA ALA A 263 20.23 9.50 15.28
C ALA A 263 21.51 10.07 14.63
N THR A 264 22.47 9.20 14.33
CA THR A 264 23.75 9.56 13.72
C THR A 264 23.92 8.99 12.32
N GLY A 265 23.01 8.13 11.87
CA GLY A 265 23.02 7.45 10.59
C GLY A 265 22.42 6.06 10.68
N VAL A 266 22.80 5.19 9.75
CA VAL A 266 22.35 3.80 9.71
C VAL A 266 23.52 2.85 9.46
N ALA A 267 23.43 1.64 10.03
CA ALA A 267 24.25 0.50 9.64
C ALA A 267 23.50 -0.35 8.61
N TYR A 268 24.16 -0.76 7.53
CA TYR A 268 23.55 -1.52 6.45
C TYR A 268 24.55 -2.50 5.80
N PHE A 269 24.05 -3.56 5.22
CA PHE A 269 24.80 -4.45 4.36
C PHE A 269 24.75 -3.94 2.91
N ASP A 270 25.93 -3.74 2.30
CA ASP A 270 26.04 -3.31 0.90
C ASP A 270 25.76 -4.48 -0.08
N GLN A 271 25.80 -4.19 -1.40
CA GLN A 271 25.56 -5.18 -2.45
C GLN A 271 26.52 -6.40 -2.42
N HIS A 272 27.64 -6.29 -1.69
CA HIS A 272 28.62 -7.34 -1.49
C HIS A 272 28.48 -8.01 -0.11
N ASN A 273 27.41 -7.71 0.63
CA ASN A 273 27.14 -8.16 2.01
C ASN A 273 28.17 -7.70 3.04
N HIS A 274 28.88 -6.61 2.78
CA HIS A 274 29.76 -6.00 3.77
C HIS A 274 28.95 -5.02 4.62
N LEU A 275 29.14 -5.11 5.94
CA LEU A 275 28.54 -4.16 6.87
C LEU A 275 29.21 -2.78 6.70
N ARG A 276 28.39 -1.74 6.51
CA ARG A 276 28.78 -0.34 6.33
C ARG A 276 27.97 0.55 7.26
N GLU A 277 28.52 1.72 7.55
CA GLU A 277 27.79 2.78 8.24
C GLU A 277 27.68 4.01 7.34
N GLN A 278 26.46 4.54 7.19
CA GLN A 278 26.22 5.80 6.50
C GLN A 278 25.86 6.87 7.54
N PRO A 279 26.80 7.77 7.86
CA PRO A 279 26.51 8.90 8.76
C PRO A 279 25.57 9.91 8.09
N ALA A 280 24.62 10.45 8.87
CA ALA A 280 23.66 11.45 8.39
C ALA A 280 23.24 12.41 9.53
N ASP A 281 22.78 13.63 9.14
CA ASP A 281 22.16 14.58 10.07
C ASP A 281 20.72 14.19 10.39
N VAL A 282 19.99 13.66 9.39
CA VAL A 282 18.59 13.21 9.47
C VAL A 282 18.47 11.80 8.95
N VAL A 283 17.65 10.97 9.59
CA VAL A 283 17.28 9.62 9.14
C VAL A 283 15.79 9.58 8.84
N VAL A 284 15.42 9.04 7.67
CA VAL A 284 14.02 8.82 7.28
C VAL A 284 13.80 7.35 6.99
N ILE A 285 12.87 6.70 7.69
CA ILE A 285 12.47 5.32 7.48
C ILE A 285 11.23 5.29 6.57
N ALA A 286 11.29 4.49 5.52
CA ALA A 286 10.20 4.28 4.56
C ALA A 286 10.17 2.82 4.02
N GLY A 287 10.37 1.87 4.93
CA GLY A 287 10.49 0.43 4.63
C GLY A 287 9.16 -0.32 4.47
N SER A 288 8.01 0.33 4.52
CA SER A 288 6.65 -0.18 4.71
C SER A 288 6.36 -0.66 6.14
N ALA A 289 5.08 -0.78 6.51
CA ALA A 289 4.68 -0.93 7.91
C ALA A 289 5.39 -2.07 8.67
N VAL A 290 5.52 -3.24 8.07
CA VAL A 290 6.17 -4.38 8.76
C VAL A 290 7.68 -4.17 8.90
N GLU A 291 8.35 -3.73 7.83
CA GLU A 291 9.81 -3.59 7.86
C GLU A 291 10.27 -2.33 8.61
N SER A 292 9.48 -1.24 8.61
CA SER A 292 9.77 -0.05 9.41
C SER A 292 9.68 -0.33 10.90
N ALA A 293 8.64 -1.03 11.36
CA ALA A 293 8.54 -1.48 12.75
C ALA A 293 9.67 -2.46 13.10
N ARG A 294 9.97 -3.44 12.22
CA ARG A 294 11.08 -4.37 12.41
C ARG A 294 12.42 -3.66 12.58
N LEU A 295 12.68 -2.63 11.75
CA LEU A 295 13.91 -1.84 11.83
C LEU A 295 14.02 -1.10 13.16
N LEU A 296 12.98 -0.42 13.61
CA LEU A 296 12.97 0.26 14.91
C LEU A 296 13.17 -0.71 16.08
N LEU A 297 12.51 -1.86 16.08
CA LEU A 297 12.64 -2.91 17.11
C LEU A 297 14.03 -3.56 17.13
N ASN A 298 14.74 -3.61 16.00
CA ASN A 298 16.11 -4.09 15.91
C ASN A 298 17.15 -3.00 16.25
N SER A 299 16.78 -1.71 16.22
CA SER A 299 17.66 -0.57 16.54
C SER A 299 17.72 -0.35 18.05
N ARG A 300 18.47 -1.22 18.74
CA ARG A 300 18.61 -1.24 20.21
C ARG A 300 19.89 -0.56 20.66
N SER A 301 19.82 0.12 21.80
CA SER A 301 20.97 0.70 22.50
C SER A 301 20.71 0.75 24.01
N LEU A 302 21.66 1.25 24.79
CA LEU A 302 21.46 1.46 26.23
C LEU A 302 20.29 2.40 26.53
N LEU A 303 20.06 3.41 25.67
CA LEU A 303 18.93 4.34 25.80
C LEU A 303 17.62 3.75 25.29
N PHE A 304 17.67 2.83 24.32
CA PHE A 304 16.53 2.22 23.66
C PHE A 304 16.59 0.68 23.76
N PRO A 305 16.50 0.10 24.97
CA PRO A 305 16.69 -1.36 25.15
C PRO A 305 15.61 -2.20 24.44
N ASN A 306 14.42 -1.63 24.22
CA ASN A 306 13.28 -2.28 23.54
C ASN A 306 13.14 -1.86 22.07
N GLY A 307 14.13 -1.14 21.50
CA GLY A 307 14.07 -0.52 20.18
C GLY A 307 13.70 0.97 20.24
N ILE A 308 14.09 1.71 19.20
CA ILE A 308 13.82 3.15 19.09
C ILE A 308 12.32 3.40 18.97
N GLY A 309 11.82 4.42 19.71
CA GLY A 309 10.39 4.79 19.71
C GLY A 309 9.49 3.82 20.43
N ASN A 310 10.02 2.78 21.08
CA ASN A 310 9.25 1.70 21.70
C ASN A 310 9.20 1.74 23.23
N ARG A 311 9.31 2.93 23.82
CA ARG A 311 9.28 3.13 25.28
C ARG A 311 7.98 2.61 25.90
N TYR A 312 6.85 2.76 25.22
CA TYR A 312 5.51 2.42 25.68
C TYR A 312 4.90 1.22 24.93
N ASP A 313 5.73 0.40 24.24
CA ASP A 313 5.32 -0.81 23.48
C ASP A 313 4.31 -0.54 22.36
N TRP A 314 4.44 0.63 21.67
CA TRP A 314 3.60 0.97 20.53
C TRP A 314 4.19 0.62 19.17
N VAL A 315 5.50 0.47 19.05
CA VAL A 315 6.13 0.06 17.80
C VAL A 315 5.70 -1.36 17.45
N GLY A 316 5.16 -1.50 16.26
CA GLY A 316 4.65 -2.76 15.74
C GLY A 316 3.19 -3.04 16.05
N ARG A 317 2.55 -2.34 16.97
CA ARG A 317 1.12 -2.49 17.29
C ARG A 317 0.21 -1.98 16.18
N ASN A 318 -1.08 -2.37 16.20
CA ASN A 318 -2.10 -1.91 15.24
C ASN A 318 -1.77 -2.23 13.78
N LEU A 319 -1.14 -3.38 13.51
CA LEU A 319 -0.94 -3.80 12.13
C LEU A 319 -2.29 -3.95 11.44
N GLN A 320 -2.53 -3.08 10.48
CA GLN A 320 -3.70 -3.04 9.63
C GLN A 320 -3.29 -3.36 8.18
N GLY A 321 -4.22 -3.79 7.40
CA GLY A 321 -4.12 -3.88 5.96
C GLY A 321 -5.46 -3.55 5.34
N HIS A 322 -5.96 -4.42 4.48
CA HIS A 322 -7.33 -4.38 3.99
C HIS A 322 -7.87 -5.78 3.79
N ALA A 323 -8.97 -6.07 4.47
CA ALA A 323 -9.84 -7.18 4.12
C ALA A 323 -10.55 -6.86 2.81
N TYR A 324 -10.22 -7.55 1.72
CA TYR A 324 -10.93 -7.39 0.47
C TYR A 324 -12.22 -8.21 0.47
N THR A 325 -13.33 -7.56 0.19
CA THR A 325 -14.66 -8.15 0.11
C THR A 325 -15.39 -7.72 -1.14
N GLY A 326 -16.41 -8.46 -1.54
CA GLY A 326 -17.23 -8.15 -2.70
C GLY A 326 -17.93 -9.38 -3.23
N ALA A 327 -18.21 -9.39 -4.53
CA ALA A 327 -18.91 -10.49 -5.17
C ALA A 327 -18.42 -10.75 -6.59
N MET A 328 -18.67 -11.95 -7.07
CA MET A 328 -18.48 -12.35 -8.44
C MET A 328 -19.83 -12.59 -9.11
N GLY A 329 -19.97 -12.22 -10.38
CA GLY A 329 -21.17 -12.42 -11.20
C GLY A 329 -20.86 -13.10 -12.51
N LEU A 330 -21.78 -13.97 -12.95
CA LEU A 330 -21.78 -14.57 -14.29
C LEU A 330 -22.94 -14.02 -15.12
N PHE A 331 -22.70 -13.86 -16.41
CA PHE A 331 -23.66 -13.27 -17.36
C PHE A 331 -23.91 -14.20 -18.56
N ASN A 332 -25.06 -14.04 -19.22
CA ASN A 332 -25.34 -14.75 -20.47
C ASN A 332 -24.70 -14.08 -21.71
N PHE A 333 -24.09 -12.92 -21.53
CA PHE A 333 -23.43 -12.14 -22.58
C PHE A 333 -22.00 -11.78 -22.17
N GLU A 334 -21.17 -11.37 -23.13
CA GLU A 334 -19.80 -10.93 -22.84
C GLU A 334 -19.77 -9.58 -22.14
N VAL A 335 -19.09 -9.53 -21.00
CA VAL A 335 -18.99 -8.36 -20.13
C VAL A 335 -17.72 -7.55 -20.43
N PHE A 336 -16.60 -8.21 -20.68
CA PHE A 336 -15.36 -7.51 -21.00
C PHE A 336 -14.86 -7.77 -22.42
N ASP A 337 -14.18 -6.78 -22.98
CA ASP A 337 -13.77 -6.66 -24.37
C ASP A 337 -12.26 -6.81 -24.57
N ASP A 338 -11.53 -7.40 -23.61
CA ASP A 338 -10.08 -7.53 -23.57
C ASP A 338 -9.32 -6.17 -23.54
N LEU A 339 -10.01 -5.05 -23.45
CA LEU A 339 -9.40 -3.73 -23.29
C LEU A 339 -9.11 -3.44 -21.83
N GLY A 340 -7.82 -3.40 -21.49
CA GLY A 340 -7.39 -3.10 -20.15
C GLY A 340 -7.56 -1.64 -19.71
N PRO A 341 -7.32 -1.41 -18.46
CA PRO A 341 -6.84 -2.34 -17.41
C PRO A 341 -7.92 -3.19 -16.76
N GLY A 342 -9.21 -3.02 -17.08
CA GLY A 342 -10.36 -3.57 -16.39
C GLY A 342 -10.91 -2.58 -15.36
N ALA A 343 -10.26 -2.44 -14.24
CA ALA A 343 -10.65 -1.50 -13.19
C ALA A 343 -10.81 -0.06 -13.74
N SER A 344 -12.02 0.46 -13.71
CA SER A 344 -12.38 1.74 -14.32
C SER A 344 -13.51 2.49 -13.62
N ILE A 345 -14.42 1.79 -12.92
CA ILE A 345 -15.61 2.34 -12.29
C ILE A 345 -15.68 1.98 -10.81
N ALA A 346 -16.07 2.94 -9.98
CA ALA A 346 -16.26 2.76 -8.55
C ALA A 346 -17.47 3.50 -8.04
N ILE A 347 -17.92 3.13 -6.83
CA ILE A 347 -18.85 3.87 -5.98
C ILE A 347 -18.27 4.02 -4.59
N CYS A 348 -18.54 5.15 -3.93
CA CYS A 348 -18.12 5.42 -2.56
C CYS A 348 -19.30 5.51 -1.58
N ASP A 349 -20.51 5.16 -2.03
CA ASP A 349 -21.76 5.29 -1.27
C ASP A 349 -21.75 4.48 0.04
N TYR A 350 -20.87 3.49 0.15
CA TYR A 350 -20.77 2.61 1.32
C TYR A 350 -19.49 2.77 2.13
N ASN A 351 -18.75 3.86 1.95
CA ASN A 351 -17.53 4.08 2.73
C ASN A 351 -17.82 4.51 4.17
N HIS A 352 -18.87 5.31 4.37
CA HIS A 352 -19.30 5.82 5.67
C HIS A 352 -20.82 5.87 5.77
N GLY A 353 -21.35 6.08 6.99
CA GLY A 353 -22.79 6.24 7.21
C GLY A 353 -23.60 4.96 7.10
N ASN A 354 -22.98 3.80 7.14
CA ASN A 354 -23.65 2.51 7.11
C ASN A 354 -24.31 2.23 8.46
N PRO A 355 -25.65 1.91 8.51
CA PRO A 355 -26.34 1.72 9.77
C PRO A 355 -25.71 0.62 10.65
N GLY A 356 -25.31 0.97 11.88
CA GLY A 356 -24.75 0.05 12.86
C GLY A 356 -23.34 -0.45 12.55
N LEU A 357 -22.64 0.15 11.56
CA LEU A 357 -21.28 -0.24 11.17
C LEU A 357 -20.31 0.93 11.37
N VAL A 358 -19.05 0.60 11.66
CA VAL A 358 -17.95 1.55 11.72
C VAL A 358 -17.22 1.55 10.38
N GLY A 359 -17.21 2.70 9.69
CA GLY A 359 -16.63 2.80 8.36
C GLY A 359 -17.39 2.01 7.29
N GLY A 360 -16.66 1.43 6.37
CA GLY A 360 -17.20 0.66 5.24
C GLY A 360 -16.13 0.32 4.22
N ALA A 361 -16.49 0.39 2.94
CA ALA A 361 -15.57 0.18 1.82
C ALA A 361 -16.06 0.90 0.56
N LEU A 362 -15.15 1.30 -0.31
CA LEU A 362 -15.51 1.53 -1.70
C LEU A 362 -15.85 0.19 -2.38
N LEU A 363 -16.64 0.24 -3.45
CA LEU A 363 -16.79 -0.88 -4.37
C LEU A 363 -16.36 -0.45 -5.77
N CYS A 364 -15.57 -1.27 -6.44
CA CYS A 364 -15.13 -1.02 -7.80
C CYS A 364 -15.09 -2.33 -8.61
N ASN A 365 -15.11 -2.21 -9.94
CA ASN A 365 -14.79 -3.37 -10.76
C ASN A 365 -13.28 -3.64 -10.71
N GLU A 366 -12.94 -4.91 -10.87
CA GLU A 366 -11.54 -5.39 -10.78
C GLU A 366 -10.80 -5.30 -12.11
N PHE A 367 -9.47 -5.43 -12.02
CA PHE A 367 -8.61 -5.58 -13.18
C PHE A 367 -8.95 -6.85 -13.96
N ILE A 368 -8.66 -6.86 -15.28
CA ILE A 368 -8.82 -8.06 -16.11
C ILE A 368 -8.02 -9.20 -15.48
N ARG A 369 -8.70 -10.29 -15.23
CA ARG A 369 -8.09 -11.47 -14.64
C ARG A 369 -7.41 -12.32 -15.70
N LEU A 370 -6.26 -12.84 -15.33
CA LEU A 370 -5.63 -13.90 -16.11
C LEU A 370 -6.45 -15.20 -15.97
N PRO A 371 -6.42 -16.11 -16.97
CA PRO A 371 -7.15 -17.38 -16.90
C PRO A 371 -6.90 -18.18 -15.64
N ILE A 372 -5.66 -18.21 -15.15
CA ILE A 372 -5.29 -18.91 -13.90
C ILE A 372 -6.00 -18.32 -12.66
N HIS A 373 -6.17 -17.00 -12.60
CA HIS A 373 -6.90 -16.35 -11.51
C HIS A 373 -8.39 -16.60 -11.59
N PHE A 374 -8.95 -16.57 -12.81
CA PHE A 374 -10.35 -16.88 -13.03
C PHE A 374 -10.68 -18.34 -12.65
N ALA A 375 -9.81 -19.30 -12.96
CA ALA A 375 -9.95 -20.69 -12.54
C ALA A 375 -10.06 -20.83 -11.02
N GLY A 376 -9.29 -20.05 -10.25
CA GLY A 376 -9.35 -20.02 -8.78
C GLY A 376 -10.61 -19.35 -8.21
N MET A 377 -11.42 -18.70 -9.04
CA MET A 377 -12.63 -17.97 -8.66
C MET A 377 -13.92 -18.69 -9.06
N SER A 378 -13.90 -19.99 -9.29
CA SER A 378 -15.05 -20.80 -9.66
C SER A 378 -16.18 -20.71 -8.63
N PRO A 379 -17.45 -20.77 -9.06
CA PRO A 379 -18.58 -20.74 -8.14
C PRO A 379 -18.56 -21.93 -7.17
N PRO A 380 -19.13 -21.76 -5.97
CA PRO A 380 -19.26 -22.87 -5.03
C PRO A 380 -19.92 -24.10 -5.67
N GLY A 381 -19.35 -25.28 -5.41
CA GLY A 381 -19.85 -26.57 -5.93
C GLY A 381 -19.34 -26.94 -7.33
N LEU A 382 -18.66 -26.06 -8.05
CA LEU A 382 -18.07 -26.43 -9.34
C LEU A 382 -16.75 -27.21 -9.10
N PRO A 383 -16.53 -28.35 -9.77
CA PRO A 383 -15.25 -29.04 -9.73
C PRO A 383 -14.09 -28.13 -10.19
N ARG A 384 -12.94 -28.27 -9.56
CA ARG A 384 -11.74 -27.45 -9.89
C ARG A 384 -10.91 -28.03 -11.04
N TRP A 385 -11.34 -29.13 -11.63
CA TRP A 385 -10.68 -29.83 -12.74
C TRP A 385 -11.72 -30.67 -13.52
N GLY A 386 -11.33 -31.22 -14.68
CA GLY A 386 -12.20 -32.05 -15.50
C GLY A 386 -12.99 -31.25 -16.53
N ASN A 387 -13.94 -31.90 -17.21
CA ASN A 387 -14.68 -31.32 -18.32
C ASN A 387 -15.59 -30.17 -17.90
N GLU A 388 -16.32 -30.30 -16.80
CA GLU A 388 -17.18 -29.22 -16.28
C GLU A 388 -16.41 -27.94 -16.00
N HIS A 389 -15.20 -28.06 -15.43
CA HIS A 389 -14.32 -26.90 -15.20
C HIS A 389 -13.86 -26.27 -16.52
N LYS A 390 -13.47 -27.09 -17.50
CA LYS A 390 -13.06 -26.59 -18.82
C LYS A 390 -14.19 -25.87 -19.54
N ASP A 391 -15.40 -26.41 -19.47
CA ASP A 391 -16.59 -25.81 -20.07
C ASP A 391 -16.98 -24.50 -19.38
N TYR A 392 -16.88 -24.46 -18.05
CA TYR A 392 -17.02 -23.21 -17.27
C TYR A 392 -16.01 -22.15 -17.72
N MET A 393 -14.72 -22.50 -17.84
CA MET A 393 -13.66 -21.60 -18.28
C MET A 393 -13.95 -21.04 -19.68
N ARG A 394 -14.28 -21.90 -20.64
CA ARG A 394 -14.60 -21.51 -22.03
C ARG A 394 -15.82 -20.60 -22.11
N LYS A 395 -16.87 -20.95 -21.37
CA LYS A 395 -18.15 -20.25 -21.43
C LYS A 395 -18.13 -18.91 -20.73
N TYR A 396 -17.51 -18.83 -19.54
CA TYR A 396 -17.72 -17.71 -18.63
C TYR A 396 -16.52 -16.78 -18.45
N TYR A 397 -15.33 -17.11 -18.96
CA TYR A 397 -14.15 -16.26 -18.79
C TYR A 397 -14.43 -14.81 -19.20
N ARG A 398 -15.03 -14.57 -20.37
CA ARG A 398 -15.41 -13.23 -20.86
C ARG A 398 -16.81 -12.77 -20.41
N ARG A 399 -17.55 -13.64 -19.74
CA ARG A 399 -18.93 -13.41 -19.27
C ARG A 399 -19.00 -13.32 -17.76
N SER A 400 -17.98 -12.77 -17.14
CA SER A 400 -17.90 -12.63 -15.68
C SER A 400 -17.40 -11.27 -15.29
N SER A 401 -17.89 -10.75 -14.17
CA SER A 401 -17.41 -9.54 -13.53
C SER A 401 -17.14 -9.78 -12.05
N VAL A 402 -16.19 -9.04 -11.48
CA VAL A 402 -15.99 -8.96 -10.05
C VAL A 402 -16.09 -7.51 -9.62
N VAL A 403 -16.92 -7.29 -8.62
CA VAL A 403 -17.01 -6.02 -7.90
C VAL A 403 -16.54 -6.25 -6.48
N MET A 404 -15.53 -5.53 -6.06
CA MET A 404 -14.97 -5.67 -4.72
C MET A 404 -14.28 -4.38 -4.26
N GLY A 405 -13.94 -4.32 -2.97
CA GLY A 405 -13.19 -3.20 -2.41
C GLY A 405 -12.53 -3.54 -1.08
N PRO A 406 -11.61 -2.67 -0.64
CA PRO A 406 -10.94 -2.80 0.65
C PRO A 406 -11.85 -2.32 1.77
N VAL A 407 -12.14 -3.17 2.75
CA VAL A 407 -12.82 -2.78 3.99
C VAL A 407 -11.87 -1.97 4.84
N GLN A 408 -12.35 -0.89 5.43
CA GLN A 408 -11.63 -0.17 6.47
C GLN A 408 -11.49 -1.06 7.70
N GLU A 409 -10.29 -1.58 7.95
CA GLU A 409 -10.01 -2.39 9.13
C GLU A 409 -9.89 -1.50 10.37
N LEU A 410 -10.43 -1.98 11.49
CA LEU A 410 -10.25 -1.34 12.80
C LEU A 410 -8.88 -1.67 13.38
N PRO A 411 -8.14 -0.69 13.91
CA PRO A 411 -6.87 -0.94 14.57
C PRO A 411 -7.07 -1.75 15.85
N VAL A 412 -6.28 -2.84 16.00
CA VAL A 412 -6.31 -3.75 17.16
C VAL A 412 -4.94 -3.78 17.81
N PHE A 413 -4.88 -3.58 19.12
CA PHE A 413 -3.62 -3.52 19.86
C PHE A 413 -2.80 -4.81 19.77
N GLU A 414 -3.44 -5.98 19.74
CA GLU A 414 -2.85 -7.30 19.64
C GLU A 414 -2.37 -7.64 18.21
N ALA A 415 -2.92 -6.96 17.20
CA ALA A 415 -2.46 -7.10 15.82
C ALA A 415 -1.09 -6.40 15.67
N ARG A 416 -0.02 -7.20 15.60
CA ARG A 416 1.32 -6.61 15.78
C ARG A 416 2.44 -7.26 14.99
N VAL A 417 3.48 -6.47 14.80
CA VAL A 417 4.82 -6.88 14.37
C VAL A 417 5.74 -6.91 15.59
N GLN A 418 6.45 -7.98 15.76
CA GLN A 418 7.56 -8.13 16.72
C GLN A 418 8.81 -8.60 15.97
N VAL A 419 9.96 -8.67 16.65
CA VAL A 419 11.12 -9.40 16.16
C VAL A 419 11.12 -10.82 16.69
N ASP A 420 11.39 -11.81 15.83
CA ASP A 420 11.44 -13.20 16.25
C ASP A 420 12.66 -13.46 17.13
N PRO A 421 12.53 -14.13 18.28
CA PRO A 421 13.63 -14.35 19.21
C PRO A 421 14.71 -15.28 18.67
N THR A 422 14.37 -16.21 17.78
CA THR A 422 15.25 -17.26 17.31
C THR A 422 15.61 -17.16 15.83
N MET A 423 14.62 -16.83 14.98
CA MET A 423 14.82 -16.78 13.54
C MET A 423 15.54 -15.52 13.09
N ARG A 424 16.49 -15.70 12.20
CA ARG A 424 17.27 -14.63 11.56
C ARG A 424 17.13 -14.73 10.05
N ASP A 425 17.28 -13.60 9.38
CA ASP A 425 17.42 -13.56 7.93
C ASP A 425 18.86 -13.90 7.48
N PHE A 426 19.09 -13.83 6.18
CA PHE A 426 20.41 -14.12 5.59
C PHE A 426 21.54 -13.26 6.19
N TRP A 427 21.24 -12.05 6.62
CA TRP A 427 22.23 -11.10 7.20
C TRP A 427 22.34 -11.21 8.72
N GLY A 428 21.70 -12.22 9.33
CA GLY A 428 21.71 -12.40 10.77
C GLY A 428 20.77 -11.46 11.54
N ILE A 429 19.92 -10.69 10.86
CA ILE A 429 18.98 -9.74 11.49
C ILE A 429 17.72 -10.52 11.93
N PRO A 430 17.21 -10.31 13.17
CA PRO A 430 15.95 -10.91 13.61
C PRO A 430 14.81 -10.61 12.63
N VAL A 431 14.06 -11.64 12.21
CA VAL A 431 12.97 -11.47 11.24
C VAL A 431 11.71 -10.90 11.89
N ALA A 432 10.81 -10.35 11.07
CA ALA A 432 9.50 -9.91 11.54
C ALA A 432 8.65 -11.12 11.94
N ARG A 433 8.02 -11.02 13.13
CA ARG A 433 7.04 -11.97 13.67
C ARG A 433 5.68 -11.26 13.72
N LEU A 434 4.69 -11.80 13.02
CA LEU A 434 3.35 -11.26 12.92
C LEU A 434 2.41 -12.05 13.82
N SER A 435 1.56 -11.37 14.59
CA SER A 435 0.56 -12.00 15.48
C SER A 435 -0.70 -11.15 15.59
N GLY A 436 -1.81 -11.76 16.04
CA GLY A 436 -3.10 -11.13 16.20
C GLY A 436 -4.07 -11.41 15.06
N HIS A 437 -5.25 -10.81 15.14
CA HIS A 437 -6.38 -11.03 14.24
C HIS A 437 -7.01 -9.69 13.85
N ARG A 438 -7.82 -9.71 12.79
CA ARG A 438 -8.74 -8.61 12.47
C ARG A 438 -9.78 -8.43 13.55
N HIS A 439 -10.29 -7.23 13.67
CA HIS A 439 -11.43 -6.96 14.53
C HIS A 439 -12.67 -7.71 14.02
N PRO A 440 -13.49 -8.33 14.91
CA PRO A 440 -14.71 -9.06 14.47
C PRO A 440 -15.67 -8.19 13.66
N SER A 441 -15.80 -6.90 13.96
CA SER A 441 -16.63 -5.95 13.21
C SER A 441 -16.21 -5.82 11.74
N ASP A 442 -14.95 -6.05 11.39
CA ASP A 442 -14.47 -5.98 10.00
C ASP A 442 -15.13 -7.08 9.16
N ILE A 443 -15.38 -8.26 9.74
CA ILE A 443 -16.06 -9.38 9.07
C ILE A 443 -17.55 -9.08 8.88
N VAL A 444 -18.17 -8.40 9.87
CA VAL A 444 -19.56 -7.96 9.75
C VAL A 444 -19.69 -6.93 8.62
N THR A 445 -18.81 -5.94 8.61
CA THR A 445 -18.73 -4.93 7.55
C THR A 445 -18.48 -5.58 6.18
N ALA A 446 -17.56 -6.56 6.12
CA ALA A 446 -17.25 -7.28 4.88
C ALA A 446 -18.46 -8.01 4.30
N LYS A 447 -19.29 -8.66 5.15
CA LYS A 447 -20.54 -9.31 4.71
C LYS A 447 -21.52 -8.31 4.13
N TYR A 448 -21.75 -7.19 4.85
CA TYR A 448 -22.63 -6.11 4.39
C TYR A 448 -22.21 -5.57 3.01
N ILE A 449 -20.92 -5.31 2.83
CA ILE A 449 -20.36 -4.81 1.56
C ILE A 449 -20.47 -5.85 0.45
N ALA A 450 -20.26 -7.15 0.74
CA ALA A 450 -20.44 -8.22 -0.24
C ALA A 450 -21.90 -8.31 -0.74
N ASP A 451 -22.89 -8.14 0.16
CA ASP A 451 -24.31 -8.09 -0.22
C ASP A 451 -24.60 -6.91 -1.17
N LYS A 452 -23.98 -5.75 -0.93
CA LYS A 452 -24.11 -4.60 -1.83
C LYS A 452 -23.47 -4.87 -3.20
N ALA A 453 -22.34 -5.55 -3.24
CA ALA A 453 -21.67 -5.95 -4.47
C ALA A 453 -22.53 -6.96 -5.27
N GLU A 454 -23.13 -7.96 -4.59
CA GLU A 454 -24.05 -8.89 -5.24
C GLU A 454 -25.27 -8.19 -5.83
N ARG A 455 -25.86 -7.25 -5.07
CA ARG A 455 -27.00 -6.46 -5.54
C ARG A 455 -26.63 -5.65 -6.80
N TRP A 456 -25.45 -5.03 -6.82
CA TRP A 456 -24.97 -4.28 -7.99
C TRP A 456 -24.81 -5.18 -9.22
N LEU A 457 -24.19 -6.36 -9.06
CA LEU A 457 -24.02 -7.33 -10.16
C LEU A 457 -25.35 -7.91 -10.65
N LYS A 458 -26.30 -8.20 -9.76
CA LYS A 458 -27.66 -8.65 -10.14
C LYS A 458 -28.39 -7.57 -10.95
N GLU A 459 -28.32 -6.32 -10.52
CA GLU A 459 -28.89 -5.18 -11.26
C GLU A 459 -28.24 -4.99 -12.63
N ALA A 460 -26.94 -5.34 -12.78
CA ALA A 460 -26.25 -5.35 -14.06
C ALA A 460 -26.63 -6.54 -14.97
N GLY A 461 -27.48 -7.47 -14.51
CA GLY A 461 -27.97 -8.61 -15.28
C GLY A 461 -27.16 -9.90 -15.06
N ALA A 462 -26.44 -10.03 -13.95
CA ALA A 462 -25.79 -11.29 -13.60
C ALA A 462 -26.82 -12.37 -13.32
N ILE A 463 -26.67 -13.54 -13.96
CA ILE A 463 -27.54 -14.71 -13.80
C ILE A 463 -27.20 -15.58 -12.58
N ARG A 464 -25.98 -15.42 -12.06
CA ARG A 464 -25.50 -16.06 -10.84
C ARG A 464 -24.48 -15.15 -10.16
N THR A 465 -24.60 -14.99 -8.84
CA THR A 465 -23.62 -14.25 -8.02
C THR A 465 -23.22 -15.08 -6.82
N TRP A 466 -22.04 -14.81 -6.27
CA TRP A 466 -21.60 -15.35 -4.98
C TRP A 466 -20.63 -14.38 -4.31
N PRO A 467 -20.69 -14.28 -2.96
CA PRO A 467 -19.83 -13.37 -2.22
C PRO A 467 -18.38 -13.86 -2.16
N ARG A 468 -17.47 -12.93 -1.98
CA ARG A 468 -16.08 -13.14 -1.59
C ARG A 468 -15.87 -12.50 -0.23
N LEU A 469 -15.67 -13.31 0.77
CA LEU A 469 -15.49 -12.86 2.15
C LEU A 469 -14.06 -13.12 2.60
N PRO A 470 -13.45 -12.18 3.37
CA PRO A 470 -12.17 -12.42 4.04
C PRO A 470 -12.36 -13.36 5.25
N GLY A 471 -11.29 -13.98 5.69
CA GLY A 471 -11.21 -14.64 6.98
C GLY A 471 -10.84 -13.67 8.11
N SER A 472 -10.63 -14.21 9.32
CA SER A 472 -10.19 -13.48 10.51
C SER A 472 -8.68 -13.20 10.54
N GLU A 473 -7.92 -13.77 9.61
CA GLU A 473 -6.47 -13.70 9.61
C GLU A 473 -5.96 -12.27 9.44
N LEU A 474 -4.81 -12.01 10.04
CA LEU A 474 -4.14 -10.72 10.01
C LEU A 474 -3.79 -10.29 8.57
N SER A 475 -4.02 -9.04 8.25
CA SER A 475 -3.66 -8.45 6.95
C SER A 475 -2.15 -8.13 6.86
N GLY A 476 -1.33 -9.16 6.66
CA GLY A 476 0.13 -9.03 6.56
C GLY A 476 0.68 -8.86 5.13
N GLY A 477 -0.17 -8.90 4.11
CA GLY A 477 0.22 -8.89 2.70
C GLY A 477 0.36 -7.49 2.11
N GLN A 478 -0.71 -6.92 1.59
CA GLN A 478 -0.74 -5.59 0.94
C GLN A 478 -1.40 -4.53 1.81
N HIS A 479 -1.16 -3.24 1.50
CA HIS A 479 -1.76 -2.08 2.19
C HIS A 479 -1.44 -2.03 3.69
N GLN A 480 -0.30 -2.57 4.07
CA GLN A 480 0.14 -2.58 5.47
C GLN A 480 0.25 -1.17 6.05
N ALA A 481 -0.29 -0.97 7.25
CA ALA A 481 -0.36 0.32 7.92
C ALA A 481 -0.34 0.19 9.46
N GLY A 482 -0.19 1.31 10.16
CA GLY A 482 -0.51 1.47 11.57
C GLY A 482 0.60 1.14 12.57
N THR A 483 1.62 0.41 12.17
CA THR A 483 2.64 -0.16 13.09
C THR A 483 3.58 0.85 13.75
N CYS A 484 3.56 2.11 13.30
CA CYS A 484 4.28 3.25 13.88
C CYS A 484 3.33 4.47 13.92
N ARG A 485 2.09 4.25 14.37
CA ARG A 485 1.01 5.22 14.22
C ARG A 485 1.36 6.61 14.75
N MET A 486 0.80 7.59 14.07
CA MET A 486 0.89 9.02 14.38
C MET A 486 -0.03 9.37 15.57
N GLY A 487 0.39 10.31 16.41
CA GLY A 487 -0.43 10.82 17.52
C GLY A 487 0.26 11.98 18.24
N ASN A 488 -0.49 12.66 19.09
CA ASN A 488 0.04 13.78 19.89
C ASN A 488 0.62 13.33 21.24
N ASP A 489 0.26 12.13 21.69
CA ASP A 489 0.69 11.58 22.98
C ASP A 489 1.70 10.44 22.74
N PRO A 490 2.96 10.57 23.22
CA PRO A 490 3.96 9.51 23.09
C PRO A 490 3.60 8.22 23.83
N GLN A 491 2.68 8.26 24.79
CA GLN A 491 2.21 7.07 25.49
C GLN A 491 1.26 6.22 24.64
N THR A 492 0.71 6.76 23.55
CA THR A 492 -0.24 6.07 22.68
C THR A 492 0.12 6.10 21.21
N SER A 493 1.30 6.58 20.86
CA SER A 493 1.77 6.71 19.47
C SER A 493 3.29 6.59 19.37
N VAL A 494 3.79 6.39 18.17
CA VAL A 494 5.23 6.25 17.88
C VAL A 494 5.82 7.54 17.31
N VAL A 495 5.06 8.24 16.48
CA VAL A 495 5.48 9.50 15.84
C VAL A 495 4.50 10.62 16.12
N ASP A 496 5.01 11.86 16.13
CA ASP A 496 4.20 13.07 16.24
C ASP A 496 3.45 13.38 14.94
N ARG A 497 2.67 14.48 14.92
CA ARG A 497 1.94 14.93 13.75
C ARG A 497 2.81 15.19 12.51
N ASN A 498 4.11 15.42 12.68
CA ASN A 498 5.08 15.63 11.61
C ASN A 498 5.78 14.32 11.19
N CYS A 499 5.30 13.18 11.71
CA CYS A 499 5.91 11.86 11.51
C CYS A 499 7.33 11.73 12.07
N ARG A 500 7.71 12.57 13.03
CA ARG A 500 8.96 12.48 13.79
C ARG A 500 8.79 11.52 14.96
N VAL A 501 9.72 10.61 15.15
CA VAL A 501 9.72 9.68 16.30
C VAL A 501 9.81 10.47 17.60
N HIS A 502 8.90 10.24 18.56
CA HIS A 502 8.80 11.04 19.78
C HIS A 502 10.09 11.12 20.57
N ASP A 503 10.86 10.02 20.64
CA ASP A 503 12.09 9.93 21.44
C ASP A 503 13.35 10.38 20.69
N VAL A 504 13.27 10.68 19.36
CA VAL A 504 14.45 10.98 18.52
C VAL A 504 14.15 12.12 17.55
N GLU A 505 14.69 13.31 17.84
CA GLU A 505 14.34 14.56 17.15
C GLU A 505 14.61 14.57 15.64
N ASN A 506 15.61 13.84 15.17
CA ASN A 506 16.04 13.82 13.75
C ASN A 506 15.76 12.47 13.05
N LEU A 507 14.80 11.69 13.57
CA LEU A 507 14.32 10.45 12.98
C LEU A 507 12.86 10.59 12.57
N PHE A 508 12.57 10.35 11.30
CA PHE A 508 11.23 10.45 10.72
C PHE A 508 10.80 9.15 10.07
N ILE A 509 9.49 8.95 9.94
CA ILE A 509 8.91 7.81 9.23
C ILE A 509 7.97 8.33 8.14
N ALA A 510 8.12 7.82 6.91
CA ALA A 510 7.40 8.34 5.74
C ALA A 510 6.79 7.22 4.89
N ASP A 511 6.05 6.31 5.51
CA ASP A 511 5.30 5.24 4.84
C ASP A 511 3.96 4.96 5.53
N GLY A 512 3.24 3.92 5.12
CA GLY A 512 1.93 3.59 5.69
C GLY A 512 1.94 3.20 7.17
N SER A 513 3.11 2.94 7.78
CA SER A 513 3.19 2.60 9.21
C SER A 513 2.67 3.71 10.12
N VAL A 514 2.72 4.96 9.68
CA VAL A 514 2.29 6.13 10.47
C VAL A 514 0.77 6.36 10.45
N HIS A 515 0.03 5.64 9.61
CA HIS A 515 -1.42 5.78 9.54
C HIS A 515 -2.08 5.39 10.89
N VAL A 516 -3.03 6.19 11.36
CA VAL A 516 -3.85 5.86 12.54
C VAL A 516 -4.94 4.87 12.16
N THR A 517 -5.60 5.15 11.03
CA THR A 517 -6.57 4.30 10.34
C THR A 517 -6.19 4.22 8.86
N ASN A 518 -6.59 3.17 8.17
CA ASN A 518 -6.13 2.94 6.78
C ASN A 518 -7.19 3.28 5.71
N GLY A 519 -8.34 3.84 6.11
CA GLY A 519 -9.46 4.14 5.22
C GLY A 519 -10.05 2.92 4.53
N GLY A 520 -11.13 3.10 3.80
CA GLY A 520 -11.72 2.07 2.93
C GLY A 520 -11.21 2.20 1.48
N PHE A 521 -9.91 2.51 1.29
CA PHE A 521 -9.28 2.85 0.01
C PHE A 521 -7.87 2.27 -0.10
N ASN A 522 -7.37 2.10 -1.34
CA ASN A 522 -5.96 1.79 -1.55
C ASN A 522 -5.09 2.98 -1.09
N PRO A 523 -4.16 2.83 -0.13
CA PRO A 523 -3.60 3.97 0.62
C PRO A 523 -2.43 4.69 -0.07
N VAL A 524 -2.02 4.27 -1.27
CA VAL A 524 -0.75 4.74 -1.88
C VAL A 524 -0.70 6.26 -2.07
N LEU A 525 -1.79 6.90 -2.50
CA LEU A 525 -1.80 8.35 -2.70
C LEU A 525 -1.71 9.10 -1.38
N THR A 526 -2.33 8.58 -0.30
CA THR A 526 -2.22 9.13 1.05
C THR A 526 -0.79 9.00 1.60
N ILE A 527 -0.13 7.86 1.36
CA ILE A 527 1.29 7.66 1.70
C ILE A 527 2.15 8.70 0.99
N MET A 528 1.95 8.90 -0.31
CA MET A 528 2.71 9.87 -1.11
C MET A 528 2.44 11.31 -0.66
N ALA A 529 1.19 11.68 -0.44
CA ALA A 529 0.82 13.01 0.04
C ALA A 529 1.46 13.31 1.40
N ASN A 530 1.37 12.38 2.35
CA ASN A 530 2.02 12.55 3.65
C ASN A 530 3.55 12.59 3.52
N ALA A 531 4.16 11.83 2.61
CA ALA A 531 5.59 11.87 2.35
C ALA A 531 6.05 13.22 1.77
N TYR A 532 5.25 13.87 0.92
CA TYR A 532 5.50 15.27 0.49
C TYR A 532 5.48 16.23 1.67
N ARG A 533 4.50 16.09 2.58
CA ARG A 533 4.39 16.91 3.79
C ARG A 533 5.60 16.73 4.71
N VAL A 534 6.01 15.47 4.95
CA VAL A 534 7.19 15.14 5.77
C VAL A 534 8.47 15.67 5.13
N GLY A 535 8.65 15.47 3.82
CA GLY A 535 9.82 15.96 3.09
C GLY A 535 9.95 17.47 3.13
N GLU A 536 8.85 18.20 2.95
CA GLU A 536 8.82 19.67 3.06
C GLU A 536 9.14 20.13 4.49
N HIS A 537 8.53 19.50 5.51
CA HIS A 537 8.82 19.79 6.91
C HIS A 537 10.31 19.61 7.26
N ILE A 538 10.91 18.51 6.82
CA ILE A 538 12.35 18.28 7.04
C ILE A 538 13.18 19.34 6.31
N ALA A 539 12.91 19.61 5.03
CA ALA A 539 13.65 20.58 4.23
C ALA A 539 13.66 21.98 4.84
N GLN A 540 12.56 22.39 5.46
CA GLN A 540 12.42 23.70 6.12
C GLN A 540 13.11 23.76 7.50
N ASN A 541 13.19 22.64 8.22
CA ASN A 541 13.57 22.65 9.65
C ASN A 541 14.87 21.87 9.98
N TRP A 542 15.50 21.17 9.03
CA TRP A 542 16.59 20.24 9.32
C TRP A 542 17.84 20.88 9.98
N LYS A 543 18.07 22.18 9.81
CA LYS A 543 19.18 22.89 10.44
C LYS A 543 18.92 23.21 11.91
N SER A 544 17.67 23.15 12.34
CA SER A 544 17.25 23.40 13.71
C SER A 544 16.89 22.11 14.48
N VAL A 545 17.00 20.97 13.82
CA VAL A 545 16.72 19.63 14.40
C VAL A 545 17.99 18.94 14.87
#